data_5d73c0a4b90a20440c9cea3e06e634d1
#
_entry.id   5d73c0a4b90a20440c9cea3e06e634d1
#
_cell.length_a   1.000
_cell.length_b   1.000
_cell.length_c   1.000
_cell.angle_alpha   90.00
_cell.angle_beta   90.00
_cell.angle_gamma   90.00
#
_symmetry.space_group_name_H-M   'P 1'
#
loop_
_entity.id
_entity.type
_entity.pdbx_description
1 polymer ?
#
loop_
_entity_poly.entity_id
_entity_poly.type
_entity_poly.pdbx_seq_one_letter_code
_entity_poly.pdbx_strand_id
1 'polypeptide(L)'
;MKRFFTLVLLAATALFMACEPEWPFGGDEPNNGDNTEEPVPTPNPEPEPEPEPEPEPEPEPAEVTATLTYSECKSSIGGYGKPNNYRNSYGTWVVCAYDFGSAIQINKGKVAYIGTPTFEGDIKKISLKFVESFSGDIYLCTEAGTTSVAGQFESFKCSGTTAEYTLTTSGHKSLYIRSSACARITNITIVAGGGSGNSGGGTTPDPTPDPTPDPTPDPDPTPDPTPDPTPGDGSNPSTYAYNWAELPVMVDANKDGRLDSNTSLYYAHHLCAGGEKNAQRNGSARNYTVCYSSKHHCPLWVAAPRHRSYESGASRTDAYGKDPKIPSDIQYNSKSTGGGCNKGHMLGSAERLSSTATNKQVFYYTNIAPQYSDTFNTGGGAWNNLEDHVDGLVCSDTLYVVIGCYFENFSKNGASASPKTISFGGRSDVSCPTMFYYALLRTKKGNSGKRVQDCSASELQCAAFTICHKMAKGHKPQAADMMSIAELEKLTGVTYFPNVKNAPKATYNSSDWL
;
A
#
# COMPACT_ATOMS: atom_id res chain seq x y z
N MET A 1 8.14 27.54 54.21
CA MET A 1 7.20 27.16 55.28
C MET A 1 6.64 25.78 54.97
N LYS A 2 6.90 24.87 55.89
CA LYS A 2 6.49 23.45 55.85
C LYS A 2 4.97 23.32 56.00
N ARG A 3 4.39 22.27 55.35
CA ARG A 3 3.52 21.30 56.05
C ARG A 3 3.26 20.08 55.18
N PHE A 4 3.66 18.95 55.69
CA PHE A 4 3.29 17.55 55.42
C PHE A 4 1.84 17.27 55.79
N PHE A 5 1.21 16.30 55.16
CA PHE A 5 0.25 15.34 55.73
C PHE A 5 0.18 14.12 54.79
N THR A 6 0.68 13.08 55.11
CA THR A 6 0.51 11.77 55.73
C THR A 6 -0.66 10.94 55.16
N LEU A 7 -0.24 9.83 54.64
CA LEU A 7 -0.79 8.51 54.33
C LEU A 7 -1.93 8.05 55.25
N VAL A 8 -2.98 7.41 54.67
CA VAL A 8 -3.68 6.28 55.28
C VAL A 8 -4.06 5.24 54.22
N LEU A 9 -3.55 4.04 54.43
CA LEU A 9 -3.81 2.79 53.77
C LEU A 9 -4.98 2.10 54.46
N LEU A 10 -6.01 1.63 53.77
CA LEU A 10 -6.95 0.64 54.30
C LEU A 10 -7.29 -0.41 53.25
N ALA A 11 -6.83 -1.62 53.53
CA ALA A 11 -7.25 -2.84 52.86
C ALA A 11 -8.59 -3.32 53.43
N ALA A 12 -9.50 -3.75 52.56
CA ALA A 12 -10.67 -4.53 52.96
C ALA A 12 -10.89 -5.67 51.98
N THR A 13 -10.56 -6.86 52.44
CA THR A 13 -10.97 -8.14 51.91
C THR A 13 -12.44 -8.38 52.21
N ALA A 14 -13.28 -8.70 51.26
CA ALA A 14 -14.63 -9.21 51.45
C ALA A 14 -14.81 -10.53 50.71
N LEU A 15 -15.09 -11.53 51.53
CA LEU A 15 -15.52 -12.89 51.23
C LEU A 15 -16.95 -12.84 50.64
N PHE A 16 -17.22 -13.52 49.54
CA PHE A 16 -18.59 -13.80 49.13
C PHE A 16 -18.93 -15.26 49.47
N MET A 17 -19.87 -15.39 50.40
CA MET A 17 -20.63 -16.61 50.66
C MET A 17 -21.85 -16.68 49.73
N ALA A 18 -22.11 -17.86 49.22
CA ALA A 18 -23.33 -18.20 48.49
C ALA A 18 -24.51 -18.25 49.42
N CYS A 19 -25.67 -17.76 48.99
CA CYS A 19 -26.98 -18.02 49.58
C CYS A 19 -27.93 -18.49 48.48
N GLU A 20 -28.43 -19.72 48.66
CA GLU A 20 -29.61 -20.24 47.99
C GLU A 20 -30.87 -19.78 48.72
N PRO A 21 -32.02 -19.56 48.10
CA PRO A 21 -33.30 -19.37 48.79
C PRO A 21 -34.11 -20.66 48.87
N GLU A 22 -34.46 -21.03 50.08
CA GLU A 22 -35.41 -22.07 50.44
C GLU A 22 -36.86 -21.62 50.21
N TRP A 23 -37.73 -22.58 49.85
CA TRP A 23 -39.18 -22.44 49.80
C TRP A 23 -39.83 -23.06 51.04
N PRO A 24 -40.90 -22.52 51.60
CA PRO A 24 -41.65 -23.19 52.68
C PRO A 24 -42.97 -23.81 52.24
N PHE A 25 -43.14 -25.03 52.65
CA PHE A 25 -44.24 -25.84 53.18
C PHE A 25 -45.73 -25.61 52.91
N GLY A 26 -46.36 -26.75 52.78
CA GLY A 26 -47.74 -27.10 53.17
C GLY A 26 -48.38 -28.06 52.18
N GLY A 27 -48.56 -29.26 52.39
CA GLY A 27 -49.21 -30.08 53.40
C GLY A 27 -50.44 -30.70 52.82
N ASP A 28 -50.44 -32.01 52.73
CA ASP A 28 -51.47 -33.00 53.07
C ASP A 28 -51.60 -34.15 52.07
N GLU A 29 -51.27 -35.32 52.57
CA GLU A 29 -51.71 -36.66 52.07
C GLU A 29 -53.16 -36.94 52.57
N PRO A 30 -53.87 -38.03 52.15
CA PRO A 30 -53.47 -39.26 51.43
C PRO A 30 -54.50 -39.78 50.38
N ASN A 31 -54.17 -40.69 49.49
CA ASN A 31 -54.81 -41.98 49.43
C ASN A 31 -54.43 -42.84 48.20
N ASN A 32 -53.92 -43.99 48.50
CA ASN A 32 -54.07 -45.34 47.96
C ASN A 32 -54.59 -45.51 46.53
N GLY A 33 -53.82 -46.20 45.70
CA GLY A 33 -54.22 -46.77 44.43
C GLY A 33 -53.08 -47.55 43.80
N ASP A 34 -53.02 -48.83 44.12
CA ASP A 34 -52.21 -49.90 43.50
C ASP A 34 -52.35 -49.86 41.97
N ASN A 35 -51.25 -49.73 41.27
CA ASN A 35 -51.07 -50.19 39.88
C ASN A 35 -49.58 -50.43 39.61
N THR A 36 -49.28 -51.67 39.49
CA THR A 36 -48.04 -52.21 38.99
C THR A 36 -47.86 -51.86 37.51
N GLU A 37 -47.02 -50.91 37.20
CA GLU A 37 -46.46 -50.73 35.85
C GLU A 37 -45.00 -51.18 35.83
N GLU A 38 -44.66 -52.02 34.82
CA GLU A 38 -43.35 -52.55 34.52
C GLU A 38 -42.37 -51.37 34.22
N PRO A 39 -41.08 -51.50 34.58
CA PRO A 39 -40.11 -50.45 34.30
C PRO A 39 -39.87 -50.35 32.78
N VAL A 40 -40.10 -49.18 32.23
CA VAL A 40 -39.75 -48.79 30.87
C VAL A 40 -38.20 -48.80 30.76
N PRO A 41 -37.61 -49.48 29.76
CA PRO A 41 -36.19 -49.52 29.60
C PRO A 41 -35.66 -48.10 29.24
N THR A 42 -34.69 -47.64 29.98
CA THR A 42 -33.95 -46.42 29.69
C THR A 42 -33.36 -46.49 28.28
N PRO A 43 -33.55 -45.45 27.43
CA PRO A 43 -32.93 -45.41 26.13
C PRO A 43 -31.41 -45.43 26.28
N ASN A 44 -30.78 -46.30 25.49
CA ASN A 44 -29.33 -46.40 25.35
C ASN A 44 -28.79 -45.01 24.91
N PRO A 45 -27.72 -44.47 25.50
CA PRO A 45 -27.11 -43.22 25.03
C PRO A 45 -26.73 -43.35 23.56
N GLU A 46 -27.09 -42.38 22.73
CA GLU A 46 -26.61 -42.27 21.36
C GLU A 46 -25.06 -42.31 21.36
N PRO A 47 -24.44 -43.01 20.41
CA PRO A 47 -22.99 -42.97 20.28
C PRO A 47 -22.53 -41.55 20.01
N GLU A 48 -21.48 -41.12 20.72
CA GLU A 48 -20.81 -39.84 20.44
C GLU A 48 -20.41 -39.81 18.95
N PRO A 49 -20.61 -38.65 18.26
CA PRO A 49 -20.18 -38.52 16.87
C PRO A 49 -18.67 -38.75 16.78
N GLU A 50 -18.26 -39.58 15.81
CA GLU A 50 -16.86 -39.76 15.48
C GLU A 50 -16.22 -38.39 15.19
N PRO A 51 -14.98 -38.13 15.67
CA PRO A 51 -14.30 -36.88 15.36
C PRO A 51 -14.17 -36.72 13.85
N GLU A 52 -14.52 -35.52 13.32
CA GLU A 52 -14.30 -35.19 11.92
C GLU A 52 -12.81 -35.39 11.59
N PRO A 53 -12.46 -35.99 10.44
CA PRO A 53 -11.07 -36.15 10.04
C PRO A 53 -10.40 -34.78 9.98
N GLU A 54 -9.20 -34.67 10.55
CA GLU A 54 -8.37 -33.47 10.42
C GLU A 54 -8.21 -33.15 8.93
N PRO A 55 -8.34 -31.86 8.52
CA PRO A 55 -8.16 -31.48 7.13
C PRO A 55 -6.76 -31.90 6.66
N GLU A 56 -6.71 -32.57 5.52
CA GLU A 56 -5.43 -32.90 4.86
C GLU A 56 -4.63 -31.59 4.69
N PRO A 57 -3.30 -31.61 4.97
CA PRO A 57 -2.47 -30.44 4.78
C PRO A 57 -2.56 -29.97 3.32
N GLU A 58 -2.85 -28.67 3.12
CA GLU A 58 -2.85 -28.07 1.79
C GLU A 58 -1.48 -28.35 1.12
N PRO A 59 -1.45 -28.72 -0.18
CA PRO A 59 -0.20 -29.01 -0.88
C PRO A 59 0.69 -27.75 -0.83
N GLU A 60 1.95 -27.93 -0.42
CA GLU A 60 2.94 -26.84 -0.45
C GLU A 60 3.02 -26.27 -1.88
N PRO A 61 3.00 -24.95 -2.03
CA PRO A 61 3.05 -24.32 -3.33
C PRO A 61 4.36 -24.65 -4.07
N ALA A 62 4.28 -24.87 -5.39
CA ALA A 62 5.42 -25.28 -6.22
C ALA A 62 6.57 -24.27 -6.20
N GLU A 63 7.82 -24.72 -6.20
CA GLU A 63 9.00 -23.87 -6.23
C GLU A 63 9.12 -23.12 -7.58
N VAL A 64 9.57 -21.86 -7.53
CA VAL A 64 9.86 -21.02 -8.68
C VAL A 64 11.37 -20.92 -8.86
N THR A 65 11.86 -21.24 -10.06
CA THR A 65 13.27 -21.04 -10.44
C THR A 65 13.40 -19.86 -11.39
N ALA A 66 13.96 -18.76 -10.91
CA ALA A 66 14.18 -17.53 -11.68
C ALA A 66 15.64 -17.38 -12.10
N THR A 67 15.89 -16.94 -13.33
CA THR A 67 17.24 -16.74 -13.87
C THR A 67 17.45 -15.32 -14.37
N LEU A 68 18.70 -14.84 -14.26
CA LEU A 68 19.21 -13.63 -14.89
C LEU A 68 20.52 -13.96 -15.56
N THR A 69 20.62 -13.74 -16.87
CA THR A 69 21.87 -13.90 -17.63
C THR A 69 22.44 -12.55 -18.04
N TYR A 70 23.77 -12.48 -18.21
CA TYR A 70 24.42 -11.27 -18.72
C TYR A 70 23.84 -10.83 -20.08
N SER A 71 23.63 -11.79 -20.98
CA SER A 71 23.12 -11.49 -22.33
C SER A 71 21.74 -10.82 -22.32
N GLU A 72 20.89 -11.21 -21.40
CA GLU A 72 19.55 -10.63 -21.26
C GLU A 72 19.57 -9.22 -20.71
N CYS A 73 20.36 -8.96 -19.66
CA CYS A 73 20.36 -7.68 -18.94
C CYS A 73 21.46 -6.69 -19.40
N LYS A 74 22.26 -7.03 -20.41
CA LYS A 74 23.40 -6.21 -20.85
C LYS A 74 23.06 -4.75 -21.10
N SER A 75 21.94 -4.47 -21.76
CA SER A 75 21.49 -3.10 -22.05
C SER A 75 21.09 -2.31 -20.78
N SER A 76 20.84 -3.00 -19.67
CA SER A 76 20.46 -2.41 -18.39
C SER A 76 21.66 -2.19 -17.46
N ILE A 77 22.89 -2.51 -17.87
CA ILE A 77 24.09 -2.31 -17.05
C ILE A 77 24.60 -0.87 -17.22
N GLY A 78 24.29 0.00 -16.26
CA GLY A 78 24.59 1.44 -16.32
C GLY A 78 25.93 1.86 -15.71
N GLY A 79 26.64 0.96 -15.05
CA GLY A 79 27.88 1.24 -14.32
C GLY A 79 27.71 1.27 -12.79
N TYR A 80 28.81 1.38 -12.08
CA TYR A 80 28.80 1.47 -10.62
C TYR A 80 28.04 2.71 -10.13
N GLY A 81 27.19 2.54 -9.11
CA GLY A 81 26.38 3.62 -8.56
C GLY A 81 25.20 4.05 -9.44
N LYS A 82 24.94 3.33 -10.54
CA LYS A 82 23.84 3.60 -11.47
C LYS A 82 22.93 2.37 -11.54
N PRO A 83 21.99 2.20 -10.61
CA PRO A 83 21.04 1.10 -10.66
C PRO A 83 20.08 1.27 -11.82
N ASN A 84 19.91 0.24 -12.61
CA ASN A 84 18.91 0.14 -13.66
C ASN A 84 18.06 -1.12 -13.45
N ASN A 85 16.82 -1.05 -13.87
CA ASN A 85 15.92 -2.18 -13.83
C ASN A 85 16.02 -3.00 -15.12
N TYR A 86 16.05 -4.31 -14.97
CA TYR A 86 15.85 -5.28 -16.03
C TYR A 86 14.67 -6.17 -15.68
N ARG A 87 13.71 -6.32 -16.59
CA ARG A 87 12.51 -7.13 -16.37
C ARG A 87 12.51 -8.36 -17.27
N ASN A 88 12.22 -9.52 -16.69
CA ASN A 88 11.94 -10.76 -17.40
C ASN A 88 10.65 -11.41 -16.86
N SER A 89 10.36 -12.65 -17.28
CA SER A 89 9.17 -13.39 -16.85
C SER A 89 9.07 -13.63 -15.34
N TYR A 90 10.16 -13.52 -14.61
CA TYR A 90 10.21 -13.73 -13.16
C TYR A 90 10.06 -12.44 -12.35
N GLY A 91 10.07 -11.27 -13.01
CA GLY A 91 9.93 -9.98 -12.36
C GLY A 91 11.07 -9.02 -12.67
N THR A 92 11.23 -8.00 -11.83
CA THR A 92 12.21 -6.93 -12.02
C THR A 92 13.46 -7.20 -11.21
N TRP A 93 14.58 -7.32 -11.90
CA TRP A 93 15.93 -7.34 -11.34
C TRP A 93 16.48 -5.92 -11.29
N VAL A 94 17.26 -5.60 -10.27
CA VAL A 94 17.98 -4.32 -10.18
C VAL A 94 19.45 -4.57 -10.44
N VAL A 95 20.01 -3.99 -11.51
CA VAL A 95 21.40 -4.19 -11.88
C VAL A 95 22.19 -2.88 -11.66
N CYS A 96 22.93 -2.82 -10.57
CA CYS A 96 23.88 -1.75 -10.28
C CYS A 96 25.29 -2.32 -10.38
N ALA A 97 25.82 -2.38 -11.60
CA ALA A 97 27.02 -3.13 -11.93
C ALA A 97 27.75 -2.50 -13.10
N TYR A 98 28.97 -2.94 -13.36
CA TYR A 98 29.76 -2.54 -14.51
C TYR A 98 29.65 -3.60 -15.62
N ASP A 99 29.50 -3.15 -16.88
CA ASP A 99 29.55 -4.03 -18.06
C ASP A 99 30.98 -4.41 -18.37
N PHE A 100 31.36 -5.67 -18.08
CA PHE A 100 32.67 -6.20 -18.40
C PHE A 100 32.79 -6.68 -19.87
N GLY A 101 31.75 -6.56 -20.67
CA GLY A 101 31.70 -7.02 -22.05
C GLY A 101 31.27 -8.48 -22.23
N SER A 102 31.45 -9.32 -21.21
CA SER A 102 31.03 -10.72 -21.18
C SER A 102 30.38 -11.14 -19.86
N ALA A 103 30.26 -10.22 -18.88
CA ALA A 103 29.73 -10.49 -17.54
C ALA A 103 29.22 -9.23 -16.85
N ILE A 104 28.35 -9.44 -15.88
CA ILE A 104 27.91 -8.44 -14.89
C ILE A 104 29.01 -8.35 -13.84
N GLN A 105 29.71 -7.22 -13.73
CA GLN A 105 30.77 -7.06 -12.75
C GLN A 105 30.28 -6.29 -11.53
N ILE A 106 30.31 -6.93 -10.37
CA ILE A 106 30.18 -6.30 -9.05
C ILE A 106 31.51 -6.30 -8.33
N ASN A 107 31.82 -5.26 -7.54
CA ASN A 107 33.13 -5.09 -6.97
C ASN A 107 33.08 -4.50 -5.55
N LYS A 108 34.00 -4.95 -4.70
CA LYS A 108 34.22 -4.40 -3.36
C LYS A 108 34.57 -2.90 -3.44
N GLY A 109 34.04 -2.14 -2.48
CA GLY A 109 34.34 -0.70 -2.38
C GLY A 109 33.66 0.16 -3.45
N LYS A 110 32.81 -0.43 -4.28
CA LYS A 110 31.95 0.27 -5.24
C LYS A 110 30.48 0.11 -4.84
N VAL A 111 29.64 1.08 -5.23
CA VAL A 111 28.18 0.89 -5.17
C VAL A 111 27.83 -0.07 -6.30
N ALA A 112 27.82 -1.37 -5.97
CA ALA A 112 27.60 -2.45 -6.92
C ALA A 112 26.84 -3.60 -6.26
N TYR A 113 25.73 -4.00 -6.89
CA TYR A 113 24.87 -5.07 -6.42
C TYR A 113 23.94 -5.55 -7.53
N ILE A 114 23.35 -6.71 -7.32
CA ILE A 114 22.26 -7.24 -8.15
C ILE A 114 21.10 -7.54 -7.20
N GLY A 115 19.97 -6.84 -7.38
CA GLY A 115 18.74 -7.09 -6.66
C GLY A 115 17.89 -8.11 -7.40
N THR A 116 17.34 -9.08 -6.69
CA THR A 116 16.42 -10.08 -7.25
C THR A 116 15.01 -9.51 -7.39
N PRO A 117 14.14 -10.12 -8.22
CA PRO A 117 12.71 -9.91 -8.10
C PRO A 117 12.20 -10.25 -6.69
N THR A 118 11.02 -9.77 -6.35
CA THR A 118 10.31 -10.22 -5.14
C THR A 118 9.48 -11.44 -5.49
N PHE A 119 9.68 -12.54 -4.78
CA PHE A 119 8.94 -13.79 -4.93
C PHE A 119 7.80 -13.87 -3.92
N GLU A 120 6.81 -14.70 -4.17
CA GLU A 120 5.70 -14.94 -3.23
C GLU A 120 6.16 -15.74 -2.01
N GLY A 121 7.04 -16.73 -2.21
CA GLY A 121 7.67 -17.50 -1.15
C GLY A 121 9.11 -17.07 -0.88
N ASP A 122 9.68 -17.63 0.17
CA ASP A 122 11.05 -17.33 0.58
C ASP A 122 12.08 -17.86 -0.43
N ILE A 123 13.15 -17.09 -0.66
CA ILE A 123 14.30 -17.56 -1.43
C ILE A 123 14.99 -18.66 -0.63
N LYS A 124 15.12 -19.83 -1.26
CA LYS A 124 15.71 -21.03 -0.67
C LYS A 124 17.16 -21.27 -1.14
N LYS A 125 17.44 -20.98 -2.42
CA LYS A 125 18.74 -21.30 -3.02
C LYS A 125 19.16 -20.25 -4.02
N ILE A 126 20.47 -20.00 -4.08
CA ILE A 126 21.13 -19.13 -5.06
C ILE A 126 22.22 -19.93 -5.73
N SER A 127 22.29 -19.84 -7.06
CA SER A 127 23.39 -20.37 -7.86
C SER A 127 23.98 -19.28 -8.73
N LEU A 128 25.30 -19.19 -8.77
CA LEU A 128 26.05 -18.18 -9.55
C LEU A 128 26.99 -18.89 -10.52
N LYS A 129 27.09 -18.34 -11.74
CA LYS A 129 28.15 -18.69 -12.70
C LYS A 129 29.05 -17.48 -12.93
N PHE A 130 30.35 -17.68 -12.91
CA PHE A 130 31.36 -16.65 -13.16
C PHE A 130 32.04 -16.90 -14.51
N VAL A 131 32.49 -15.83 -15.17
CA VAL A 131 33.25 -15.90 -16.44
C VAL A 131 34.62 -16.53 -16.26
N GLU A 132 35.19 -16.37 -15.06
CA GLU A 132 36.51 -16.88 -14.65
C GLU A 132 36.42 -17.37 -13.19
N SER A 133 37.48 -18.06 -12.73
CA SER A 133 37.52 -18.50 -11.34
C SER A 133 37.47 -17.30 -10.38
N PHE A 134 36.45 -17.25 -9.56
CA PHE A 134 36.23 -16.25 -8.53
C PHE A 134 36.60 -16.83 -7.15
N SER A 135 37.37 -16.08 -6.38
CA SER A 135 37.65 -16.39 -4.98
C SER A 135 37.30 -15.19 -4.10
N GLY A 136 36.31 -15.38 -3.23
CA GLY A 136 35.80 -14.32 -2.35
C GLY A 136 34.49 -14.71 -1.69
N ASP A 137 33.95 -13.78 -0.92
CA ASP A 137 32.63 -13.94 -0.29
C ASP A 137 31.57 -13.25 -1.13
N ILE A 138 30.42 -13.89 -1.24
CA ILE A 138 29.17 -13.28 -1.70
C ILE A 138 28.32 -12.94 -0.47
N TYR A 139 27.83 -11.72 -0.42
CA TYR A 139 26.98 -11.21 0.64
C TYR A 139 25.54 -11.12 0.16
N LEU A 140 24.60 -11.62 0.99
CA LEU A 140 23.15 -11.51 0.80
C LEU A 140 22.62 -10.44 1.73
N CYS A 141 21.99 -9.42 1.17
CA CYS A 141 21.59 -8.22 1.89
C CYS A 141 20.09 -7.92 1.67
N THR A 142 19.43 -7.33 2.67
CA THR A 142 18.05 -6.83 2.56
C THR A 142 17.96 -5.45 1.93
N GLU A 143 19.11 -4.75 1.79
CA GLU A 143 19.17 -3.38 1.30
C GLU A 143 20.09 -3.26 0.08
N ALA A 144 19.73 -2.36 -0.84
CA ALA A 144 20.53 -1.99 -2.00
C ALA A 144 21.85 -1.31 -1.66
N GLY A 145 22.13 -1.06 -0.43
CA GLY A 145 23.35 -0.53 0.18
C GLY A 145 24.27 0.36 -0.66
N THR A 146 25.10 1.13 0.02
CA THR A 146 26.19 1.92 -0.55
C THR A 146 27.44 1.03 -0.78
N THR A 147 28.63 1.51 -0.49
CA THR A 147 29.88 0.74 -0.55
C THR A 147 30.05 -0.26 0.61
N SER A 148 29.26 -0.16 1.67
CA SER A 148 29.22 -1.10 2.78
C SER A 148 28.25 -2.27 2.53
N VAL A 149 28.33 -3.32 3.32
CA VAL A 149 27.42 -4.46 3.29
C VAL A 149 26.22 -4.24 4.22
N ALA A 150 25.59 -3.07 4.15
CA ALA A 150 24.42 -2.75 4.93
C ALA A 150 23.29 -3.74 4.67
N GLY A 151 22.59 -4.14 5.71
CA GLY A 151 21.51 -5.12 5.63
C GLY A 151 21.98 -6.55 5.33
N GLN A 152 23.29 -6.86 5.46
CA GLN A 152 23.76 -8.23 5.30
C GLN A 152 23.14 -9.14 6.36
N PHE A 153 22.52 -10.23 5.89
CA PHE A 153 21.95 -11.27 6.75
C PHE A 153 22.65 -12.62 6.60
N GLU A 154 23.17 -12.95 5.40
CA GLU A 154 23.97 -14.14 5.16
C GLU A 154 25.17 -13.84 4.26
N SER A 155 26.12 -14.77 4.22
CA SER A 155 27.23 -14.75 3.28
C SER A 155 27.78 -16.16 3.06
N PHE A 156 28.39 -16.39 1.88
CA PHE A 156 29.03 -17.64 1.57
C PHE A 156 30.31 -17.44 0.76
N LYS A 157 31.27 -18.33 0.96
CA LYS A 157 32.54 -18.33 0.22
C LYS A 157 32.38 -18.99 -1.13
N CYS A 158 32.95 -18.36 -2.13
CA CYS A 158 33.07 -18.91 -3.48
C CYS A 158 34.53 -19.20 -3.79
N SER A 159 34.79 -20.34 -4.47
CA SER A 159 36.07 -20.70 -5.03
C SER A 159 35.84 -21.51 -6.31
N GLY A 160 36.03 -20.89 -7.48
CA GLY A 160 35.82 -21.52 -8.78
C GLY A 160 34.92 -20.73 -9.72
N THR A 161 34.44 -21.38 -10.77
CA THR A 161 33.60 -20.76 -11.81
C THR A 161 32.10 -20.88 -11.54
N THR A 162 31.70 -21.63 -10.50
CA THR A 162 30.33 -21.78 -10.06
C THR A 162 30.25 -21.76 -8.54
N ALA A 163 29.14 -21.29 -8.00
CA ALA A 163 28.85 -21.35 -6.58
C ALA A 163 27.36 -21.61 -6.39
N GLU A 164 27.03 -22.46 -5.43
CA GLU A 164 25.66 -22.70 -5.00
C GLU A 164 25.57 -22.51 -3.49
N TYR A 165 24.46 -21.92 -3.04
CA TYR A 165 24.20 -21.69 -1.62
C TYR A 165 22.73 -21.86 -1.31
N THR A 166 22.45 -22.66 -0.28
CA THR A 166 21.09 -22.80 0.29
C THR A 166 21.01 -21.89 1.50
N LEU A 167 20.00 -20.99 1.50
CA LEU A 167 19.79 -20.05 2.61
C LEU A 167 19.44 -20.81 3.88
N THR A 168 19.96 -20.37 4.99
CA THR A 168 19.69 -20.91 6.34
C THR A 168 18.64 -20.11 7.08
N THR A 169 18.37 -18.88 6.62
CA THR A 169 17.36 -17.96 7.18
C THR A 169 16.13 -17.93 6.28
N SER A 170 14.96 -17.74 6.87
CA SER A 170 13.66 -17.63 6.20
C SER A 170 13.16 -16.16 6.23
N GLY A 171 12.08 -15.88 5.52
CA GLY A 171 11.46 -14.55 5.47
C GLY A 171 12.02 -13.64 4.39
N HIS A 172 12.92 -14.14 3.54
CA HIS A 172 13.55 -13.33 2.48
C HIS A 172 12.92 -13.62 1.12
N LYS A 173 11.97 -12.79 0.72
CA LYS A 173 11.29 -12.88 -0.59
C LYS A 173 12.01 -12.14 -1.71
N SER A 174 12.97 -11.29 -1.38
CA SER A 174 13.89 -10.61 -2.31
C SER A 174 15.19 -10.32 -1.57
N LEU A 175 16.28 -10.18 -2.32
CA LEU A 175 17.59 -9.84 -1.74
C LEU A 175 18.49 -9.10 -2.73
N TYR A 176 19.58 -8.55 -2.21
CA TYR A 176 20.64 -7.92 -2.98
C TYR A 176 21.91 -8.74 -2.85
N ILE A 177 22.52 -9.11 -3.99
CA ILE A 177 23.77 -9.86 -4.10
C ILE A 177 24.91 -8.88 -4.22
N ARG A 178 25.90 -9.01 -3.34
CA ARG A 178 27.12 -8.20 -3.31
C ARG A 178 28.35 -9.09 -3.18
N SER A 179 29.55 -8.52 -3.29
CA SER A 179 30.79 -9.29 -3.30
C SER A 179 31.89 -8.64 -2.48
N SER A 180 32.70 -9.47 -1.82
CA SER A 180 33.93 -9.05 -1.10
C SER A 180 35.11 -8.72 -2.01
N ALA A 181 35.04 -9.09 -3.31
CA ALA A 181 36.05 -8.87 -4.32
C ALA A 181 35.42 -8.55 -5.68
N CYS A 182 36.21 -8.48 -6.74
CA CYS A 182 35.67 -8.30 -8.09
C CYS A 182 35.08 -9.61 -8.59
N ALA A 183 33.74 -9.70 -8.64
CA ALA A 183 33.03 -10.84 -9.19
C ALA A 183 32.43 -10.52 -10.56
N ARG A 184 32.68 -11.39 -11.55
CA ARG A 184 32.21 -11.29 -12.94
C ARG A 184 31.23 -12.40 -13.23
N ILE A 185 29.95 -12.09 -13.09
CA ILE A 185 28.84 -13.06 -13.09
C ILE A 185 28.21 -13.13 -14.48
N THR A 186 28.06 -14.34 -15.02
CA THR A 186 27.40 -14.59 -16.31
C THR A 186 25.96 -15.04 -16.15
N ASN A 187 25.66 -15.72 -15.04
CA ASN A 187 24.33 -16.26 -14.76
C ASN A 187 24.05 -16.26 -13.25
N ILE A 188 22.85 -15.91 -12.89
CA ILE A 188 22.28 -15.98 -11.53
C ILE A 188 21.00 -16.82 -11.60
N THR A 189 20.89 -17.82 -10.75
CA THR A 189 19.68 -18.61 -10.60
C THR A 189 19.19 -18.52 -9.15
N ILE A 190 17.93 -18.22 -8.97
CA ILE A 190 17.26 -18.12 -7.66
C ILE A 190 16.17 -19.18 -7.60
N VAL A 191 16.14 -20.00 -6.57
CA VAL A 191 15.03 -20.89 -6.24
C VAL A 191 14.28 -20.31 -5.05
N ALA A 192 13.00 -20.04 -5.22
CA ALA A 192 12.12 -19.53 -4.18
C ALA A 192 10.93 -20.47 -3.98
N GLY A 193 10.37 -20.51 -2.78
CA GLY A 193 9.11 -21.22 -2.50
C GLY A 193 7.99 -20.64 -3.35
N GLY A 194 7.09 -21.48 -3.84
CA GLY A 194 6.06 -21.07 -4.78
C GLY A 194 4.86 -20.43 -4.11
N GLY A 195 4.39 -19.36 -4.71
CA GLY A 195 3.02 -18.92 -4.75
C GLY A 195 2.56 -19.04 -6.20
N SER A 196 1.27 -19.18 -6.44
CA SER A 196 0.67 -19.41 -7.76
C SER A 196 1.08 -18.36 -8.79
N GLY A 197 2.14 -18.61 -9.51
CA GLY A 197 2.62 -17.80 -10.63
C GLY A 197 2.56 -18.62 -11.91
N ASN A 198 1.85 -18.14 -12.88
CA ASN A 198 1.55 -18.64 -14.20
C ASN A 198 2.70 -19.45 -14.85
N SER A 199 2.58 -20.75 -14.85
CA SER A 199 3.47 -21.68 -15.58
C SER A 199 3.12 -21.67 -17.06
N GLY A 200 3.88 -20.90 -17.83
CA GLY A 200 3.94 -21.07 -19.27
C GLY A 200 4.63 -22.40 -19.60
N GLY A 201 3.85 -23.39 -20.02
CA GLY A 201 4.34 -24.71 -20.38
C GLY A 201 5.34 -24.67 -21.53
N GLY A 202 6.49 -25.28 -21.31
CA GLY A 202 7.43 -25.62 -22.35
C GLY A 202 6.92 -26.83 -23.14
N THR A 203 6.66 -26.62 -24.41
CA THR A 203 6.53 -27.70 -25.38
C THR A 203 7.82 -27.82 -26.17
N THR A 204 8.33 -29.02 -26.23
CA THR A 204 9.44 -29.47 -27.07
C THR A 204 9.20 -29.13 -28.54
N PRO A 205 10.24 -28.79 -29.33
CA PRO A 205 10.10 -28.50 -30.74
C PRO A 205 10.00 -29.77 -31.56
N ASP A 206 9.04 -29.80 -32.48
CA ASP A 206 8.94 -30.74 -33.57
C ASP A 206 9.28 -30.01 -34.90
N PRO A 207 9.82 -30.70 -35.92
CA PRO A 207 10.70 -30.09 -36.91
C PRO A 207 9.95 -29.37 -38.03
N THR A 208 10.68 -28.42 -38.60
CA THR A 208 10.40 -27.59 -39.76
C THR A 208 9.78 -28.32 -40.95
N PRO A 209 8.92 -27.67 -41.72
CA PRO A 209 8.97 -27.72 -43.20
C PRO A 209 9.18 -26.33 -43.87
N ASP A 210 9.82 -26.43 -44.97
CA ASP A 210 10.37 -25.62 -45.99
C ASP A 210 9.47 -24.50 -46.56
N PRO A 211 10.04 -23.45 -47.17
CA PRO A 211 9.35 -22.21 -47.50
C PRO A 211 8.60 -22.23 -48.83
N THR A 212 7.50 -21.53 -48.93
CA THR A 212 6.87 -21.14 -50.18
C THR A 212 6.55 -19.64 -50.22
N PRO A 213 6.39 -19.04 -51.40
CA PRO A 213 7.00 -17.78 -51.73
C PRO A 213 6.11 -16.54 -51.53
N ASP A 214 6.84 -15.43 -51.45
CA ASP A 214 6.47 -14.03 -51.42
C ASP A 214 5.26 -13.64 -52.32
N PRO A 215 4.28 -12.87 -51.80
CA PRO A 215 3.42 -12.03 -52.64
C PRO A 215 3.72 -10.53 -52.43
N THR A 216 3.89 -9.90 -53.56
CA THR A 216 3.80 -8.50 -53.97
C THR A 216 3.39 -7.42 -52.96
N PRO A 217 3.97 -6.20 -53.06
CA PRO A 217 3.78 -5.10 -52.13
C PRO A 217 2.41 -4.43 -52.30
N ASP A 218 1.79 -4.18 -51.16
CA ASP A 218 0.56 -3.43 -51.02
C ASP A 218 0.84 -1.93 -50.74
N PRO A 219 -0.05 -1.01 -51.10
CA PRO A 219 0.23 0.41 -51.17
C PRO A 219 0.29 1.07 -49.77
N ASP A 220 1.11 2.12 -49.75
CA ASP A 220 1.40 3.10 -48.70
C ASP A 220 0.31 3.31 -47.67
N PRO A 221 0.56 3.10 -46.37
CA PRO A 221 -0.39 3.37 -45.30
C PRO A 221 -0.47 4.86 -44.99
N THR A 222 -1.71 5.34 -44.97
CA THR A 222 -2.10 6.60 -44.32
C THR A 222 -1.45 6.78 -42.95
N PRO A 223 -1.07 8.00 -42.55
CA PRO A 223 -0.37 8.23 -41.28
C PRO A 223 -1.19 7.72 -40.12
N ASP A 224 -0.54 6.84 -39.37
CA ASP A 224 -1.01 6.24 -38.13
C ASP A 224 -1.46 7.32 -37.12
N PRO A 225 -2.60 7.18 -36.47
CA PRO A 225 -2.99 8.08 -35.41
C PRO A 225 -1.95 8.00 -34.31
N THR A 226 -1.54 9.15 -33.81
CA THR A 226 -0.67 9.31 -32.65
C THR A 226 -0.90 8.20 -31.62
N PRO A 227 0.16 7.53 -31.15
CA PRO A 227 0.00 6.44 -30.21
C PRO A 227 -0.78 6.93 -29.00
N ASP A 228 -1.85 6.21 -28.71
CA ASP A 228 -2.61 6.31 -27.49
C ASP A 228 -1.61 6.31 -26.31
N PRO A 229 -1.68 7.24 -25.35
CA PRO A 229 -0.73 7.26 -24.24
C PRO A 229 -0.76 5.89 -23.57
N THR A 230 0.37 5.22 -23.59
CA THR A 230 0.59 3.95 -22.91
C THR A 230 -0.02 4.05 -21.52
N PRO A 231 -0.93 3.15 -21.13
CA PRO A 231 -1.44 3.10 -19.78
C PRO A 231 -0.24 3.14 -18.84
N GLY A 232 -0.26 4.07 -17.89
CA GLY A 232 0.89 4.34 -17.05
C GLY A 232 1.55 3.06 -16.59
N ASP A 233 2.85 3.01 -16.71
CA ASP A 233 3.71 1.84 -16.63
C ASP A 233 3.05 0.70 -15.83
N GLY A 234 2.82 -0.42 -16.48
CA GLY A 234 2.07 -1.56 -15.95
C GLY A 234 2.77 -2.26 -14.78
N SER A 235 3.45 -1.53 -13.94
CA SER A 235 4.16 -1.99 -12.75
C SER A 235 3.28 -1.92 -11.49
N ASN A 236 1.95 -1.82 -11.65
CA ASN A 236 1.10 -1.94 -10.49
C ASN A 236 0.53 -3.34 -10.42
N PRO A 237 1.06 -4.18 -9.55
CA PRO A 237 0.55 -5.53 -9.40
C PRO A 237 -0.80 -5.52 -8.74
N SER A 238 -1.56 -6.49 -9.10
CA SER A 238 -2.93 -6.76 -8.77
C SER A 238 -3.28 -6.83 -7.29
N THR A 239 -2.31 -6.92 -6.41
CA THR A 239 -2.53 -6.90 -4.97
C THR A 239 -1.25 -6.41 -4.30
N TYR A 240 -1.30 -5.20 -3.72
CA TYR A 240 -0.28 -4.70 -2.80
C TYR A 240 1.19 -4.88 -3.25
N ALA A 241 1.52 -4.59 -4.49
CA ALA A 241 2.92 -4.51 -4.92
C ALA A 241 3.71 -3.52 -4.10
N TYR A 242 3.01 -2.56 -3.59
CA TYR A 242 3.55 -1.63 -2.64
C TYR A 242 2.88 -1.91 -1.29
N ASN A 243 3.59 -2.52 -0.36
CA ASN A 243 3.15 -2.69 1.02
C ASN A 243 3.14 -1.32 1.76
N TRP A 244 2.58 -0.30 1.10
CA TRP A 244 2.51 1.07 1.64
C TRP A 244 1.35 1.16 2.63
N ALA A 245 1.63 1.75 3.79
CA ALA A 245 0.68 1.80 4.90
C ALA A 245 -0.58 2.60 4.59
N GLU A 246 -0.46 3.65 3.77
CA GLU A 246 -1.55 4.54 3.39
C GLU A 246 -2.50 3.98 2.33
N LEU A 247 -2.10 2.96 1.56
CA LEU A 247 -2.93 2.49 0.44
C LEU A 247 -4.23 1.85 0.94
N PRO A 248 -5.39 2.26 0.41
CA PRO A 248 -6.63 1.47 0.52
C PRO A 248 -6.54 0.14 -0.25
N VAL A 249 -7.51 -0.74 -0.05
CA VAL A 249 -7.62 -1.94 -0.89
C VAL A 249 -7.76 -1.54 -2.35
N MET A 250 -6.89 -2.10 -3.19
CA MET A 250 -6.86 -1.89 -4.64
C MET A 250 -6.62 -3.24 -5.31
N VAL A 251 -7.51 -3.66 -6.18
CA VAL A 251 -7.36 -4.89 -6.97
C VAL A 251 -7.50 -4.53 -8.45
N ASP A 252 -6.49 -4.87 -9.22
CA ASP A 252 -6.42 -4.73 -10.67
C ASP A 252 -5.66 -5.94 -11.23
N ALA A 253 -6.38 -7.06 -11.37
CA ALA A 253 -5.80 -8.35 -11.75
C ALA A 253 -5.31 -8.36 -13.21
N ASN A 254 -5.99 -7.63 -14.09
CA ASN A 254 -5.65 -7.55 -15.52
C ASN A 254 -4.62 -6.44 -15.84
N LYS A 255 -4.29 -5.60 -14.87
CA LYS A 255 -3.29 -4.51 -14.95
C LYS A 255 -3.62 -3.46 -16.01
N ASP A 256 -4.89 -3.13 -16.17
CA ASP A 256 -5.36 -2.09 -17.10
C ASP A 256 -5.43 -0.68 -16.50
N GLY A 257 -4.99 -0.52 -15.23
CA GLY A 257 -5.01 0.76 -14.52
C GLY A 257 -6.37 1.11 -13.92
N ARG A 258 -7.30 0.15 -13.87
CA ARG A 258 -8.63 0.29 -13.27
C ARG A 258 -8.78 -0.67 -12.10
N LEU A 259 -9.70 -0.36 -11.20
CA LEU A 259 -10.02 -1.28 -10.12
C LEU A 259 -11.04 -2.32 -10.60
N ASP A 260 -10.77 -3.61 -10.34
CA ASP A 260 -11.66 -4.72 -10.70
C ASP A 260 -13.06 -4.58 -10.07
N SER A 261 -13.12 -3.99 -8.86
CA SER A 261 -14.37 -3.73 -8.15
C SER A 261 -15.26 -2.71 -8.83
N ASN A 262 -14.68 -1.80 -9.63
CA ASN A 262 -15.40 -0.77 -10.37
C ASN A 262 -14.55 -0.21 -11.51
N THR A 263 -14.84 -0.61 -12.74
CA THR A 263 -14.11 -0.23 -13.95
C THR A 263 -14.19 1.27 -14.30
N SER A 264 -15.00 2.07 -13.60
CA SER A 264 -14.98 3.52 -13.70
C SER A 264 -13.92 4.18 -12.81
N LEU A 265 -13.21 3.41 -11.99
CA LEU A 265 -12.18 3.87 -11.09
C LEU A 265 -10.79 3.54 -11.65
N TYR A 266 -10.07 4.58 -11.97
CA TYR A 266 -8.68 4.55 -12.43
C TYR A 266 -7.75 4.89 -11.26
N TYR A 267 -6.53 4.40 -11.28
CA TYR A 267 -5.55 4.76 -10.26
C TYR A 267 -4.18 5.07 -10.85
N ALA A 268 -3.40 5.87 -10.13
CA ALA A 268 -2.02 6.16 -10.48
C ALA A 268 -1.16 6.31 -9.22
N HIS A 269 0.02 5.70 -9.24
CA HIS A 269 1.05 5.92 -8.23
C HIS A 269 2.03 6.97 -8.73
N HIS A 270 2.27 8.00 -7.94
CA HIS A 270 3.27 9.03 -8.20
C HIS A 270 4.43 8.89 -7.21
N LEU A 271 5.62 8.78 -7.76
CA LEU A 271 6.86 8.80 -6.98
C LEU A 271 7.44 10.21 -6.99
N CYS A 272 8.22 10.54 -5.96
CA CYS A 272 8.98 11.78 -5.94
C CYS A 272 9.92 11.84 -7.13
N ALA A 273 10.14 13.03 -7.67
CA ALA A 273 10.94 13.25 -8.87
C ALA A 273 11.93 14.41 -8.65
N GLY A 274 13.00 14.45 -9.42
CA GLY A 274 13.83 15.63 -9.57
C GLY A 274 15.01 15.75 -8.61
N GLY A 275 15.76 14.72 -8.34
CA GLY A 275 17.09 14.84 -7.74
C GLY A 275 17.11 15.15 -6.24
N GLU A 276 16.16 14.61 -5.53
CA GLU A 276 16.08 14.67 -4.08
C GLU A 276 17.32 14.06 -3.42
N LYS A 277 17.70 14.61 -2.25
CA LYS A 277 18.97 14.29 -1.58
C LYS A 277 18.81 13.44 -0.32
N ASN A 278 17.61 13.26 0.19
CA ASN A 278 17.32 12.45 1.37
C ASN A 278 16.33 11.33 1.05
N ALA A 279 16.03 10.45 2.01
CA ALA A 279 15.16 9.29 1.80
C ALA A 279 13.76 9.66 1.28
N GLN A 280 13.18 10.76 1.73
CA GLN A 280 11.89 11.26 1.29
C GLN A 280 11.97 12.09 0.00
N ARG A 281 13.15 12.47 -0.38
CA ARG A 281 13.49 13.22 -1.59
C ARG A 281 14.15 12.38 -2.65
N ASN A 282 14.30 11.10 -2.46
CA ASN A 282 14.85 10.25 -3.49
C ASN A 282 13.76 9.88 -4.50
N GLY A 283 14.11 9.72 -5.76
CA GLY A 283 13.17 9.51 -6.85
C GLY A 283 12.35 8.20 -6.76
N SER A 284 12.67 7.31 -5.83
CA SER A 284 11.88 6.11 -5.51
C SER A 284 10.93 6.32 -4.32
N ALA A 285 11.05 7.42 -3.57
CA ALA A 285 10.12 7.74 -2.50
C ALA A 285 8.73 8.06 -3.10
N ARG A 286 7.69 7.56 -2.45
CA ARG A 286 6.33 7.80 -2.92
C ARG A 286 5.88 9.22 -2.65
N ASN A 287 5.25 9.83 -3.62
CA ASN A 287 4.61 11.13 -3.50
C ASN A 287 3.16 10.93 -3.02
N TYR A 288 2.34 10.32 -3.84
CA TYR A 288 0.97 9.93 -3.49
C TYR A 288 0.43 8.88 -4.48
N THR A 289 -0.67 8.25 -4.09
CA THR A 289 -1.50 7.44 -4.98
C THR A 289 -2.86 8.09 -5.08
N VAL A 290 -3.38 8.19 -6.30
CA VAL A 290 -4.74 8.66 -6.55
C VAL A 290 -5.63 7.54 -7.07
N CYS A 291 -6.88 7.50 -6.61
CA CYS A 291 -7.99 6.81 -7.26
C CYS A 291 -8.92 7.85 -7.86
N TYR A 292 -9.10 7.82 -9.17
CA TYR A 292 -9.86 8.81 -9.93
C TYR A 292 -11.09 8.17 -10.59
N SER A 293 -12.23 8.81 -10.48
CA SER A 293 -13.49 8.32 -11.03
C SER A 293 -13.82 8.99 -12.37
N SER A 294 -13.92 8.18 -13.43
CA SER A 294 -14.43 8.65 -14.73
C SER A 294 -15.92 9.00 -14.68
N LYS A 295 -16.68 8.38 -13.78
CA LYS A 295 -18.10 8.69 -13.55
C LYS A 295 -18.29 10.08 -12.94
N HIS A 296 -17.44 10.45 -11.98
CA HIS A 296 -17.55 11.71 -11.25
C HIS A 296 -16.66 12.81 -11.83
N HIS A 297 -15.71 12.47 -12.71
CA HIS A 297 -14.62 13.35 -13.17
C HIS A 297 -13.93 14.05 -12.00
N CYS A 298 -13.61 13.28 -10.96
CA CYS A 298 -13.11 13.77 -9.69
C CYS A 298 -12.30 12.68 -8.98
N PRO A 299 -11.26 13.02 -8.17
CA PRO A 299 -10.64 12.03 -7.31
C PRO A 299 -11.67 11.44 -6.35
N LEU A 300 -11.66 10.11 -6.21
CA LEU A 300 -12.39 9.44 -5.16
C LEU A 300 -11.61 9.53 -3.85
N TRP A 301 -10.30 9.30 -3.94
CA TRP A 301 -9.37 9.50 -2.83
C TRP A 301 -7.93 9.69 -3.32
N VAL A 302 -7.11 10.28 -2.45
CA VAL A 302 -5.67 10.42 -2.58
C VAL A 302 -5.02 9.92 -1.30
N ALA A 303 -4.10 8.96 -1.41
CA ALA A 303 -3.38 8.35 -0.30
C ALA A 303 -1.91 8.79 -0.30
N ALA A 304 -1.39 9.19 0.84
CA ALA A 304 -0.03 9.72 0.94
C ALA A 304 0.58 9.56 2.34
N PRO A 305 1.91 9.40 2.44
CA PRO A 305 2.63 9.62 3.69
C PRO A 305 2.80 11.12 3.92
N ARG A 306 2.60 11.59 5.15
CA ARG A 306 2.88 12.96 5.59
C ARG A 306 4.06 12.97 6.56
N HIS A 307 5.09 13.72 6.19
CA HIS A 307 6.28 13.89 7.00
C HIS A 307 6.93 15.24 6.67
N ARG A 308 7.50 15.94 7.65
CA ARG A 308 8.07 17.29 7.46
C ARG A 308 9.18 17.36 6.41
N SER A 309 9.85 16.25 6.11
CA SER A 309 10.87 16.21 5.03
C SER A 309 10.31 16.42 3.62
N TYR A 310 8.99 16.27 3.40
CA TYR A 310 8.35 16.61 2.13
C TYR A 310 8.06 18.10 1.95
N GLU A 311 8.09 18.90 3.02
CA GLU A 311 7.50 20.23 3.09
C GLU A 311 8.49 21.39 2.83
N SER A 312 9.74 21.08 2.44
CA SER A 312 10.77 22.09 2.20
C SER A 312 11.69 21.72 1.06
N GLY A 313 12.22 22.71 0.35
CA GLY A 313 13.20 22.55 -0.72
C GLY A 313 12.80 23.20 -2.04
N ALA A 314 11.52 23.44 -2.28
CA ALA A 314 10.99 24.11 -3.47
C ALA A 314 9.86 25.06 -3.11
N SER A 315 9.41 25.83 -4.09
CA SER A 315 8.24 26.70 -3.98
C SER A 315 7.04 26.09 -4.71
N ARG A 316 5.86 26.55 -4.37
CA ARG A 316 4.61 26.26 -5.06
C ARG A 316 4.75 26.55 -6.57
N THR A 317 4.32 25.59 -7.42
CA THR A 317 4.55 25.69 -8.87
C THR A 317 3.35 26.19 -9.67
N ASP A 318 2.13 26.04 -9.16
CA ASP A 318 0.85 26.30 -9.88
C ASP A 318 0.77 25.62 -11.26
N ALA A 319 1.44 24.46 -11.41
CA ALA A 319 1.61 23.73 -12.65
C ALA A 319 0.39 22.86 -12.99
N TYR A 320 -0.81 23.45 -12.93
CA TYR A 320 -2.05 22.72 -13.23
C TYR A 320 -2.02 22.08 -14.63
N GLY A 321 -2.31 20.79 -14.69
CA GLY A 321 -2.29 20.03 -15.93
C GLY A 321 -2.91 18.65 -15.78
N LYS A 322 -3.00 17.93 -16.90
CA LYS A 322 -3.45 16.55 -16.91
C LYS A 322 -2.40 15.64 -16.28
N ASP A 323 -2.85 14.64 -15.56
CA ASP A 323 -2.03 13.54 -15.05
C ASP A 323 -1.68 12.61 -16.23
N PRO A 324 -0.39 12.41 -16.53
CA PRO A 324 0.01 11.57 -17.66
C PRO A 324 -0.29 10.06 -17.45
N LYS A 325 -0.62 9.65 -16.22
CA LYS A 325 -0.89 8.24 -15.87
C LYS A 325 -2.37 7.87 -15.89
N ILE A 326 -3.26 8.83 -16.07
CA ILE A 326 -4.71 8.62 -16.13
C ILE A 326 -5.23 9.09 -17.50
N PRO A 327 -6.17 8.40 -18.16
CA PRO A 327 -6.69 8.80 -19.47
C PRO A 327 -7.09 10.26 -19.52
N SER A 328 -6.64 10.95 -20.55
CA SER A 328 -6.74 12.41 -20.63
C SER A 328 -8.16 12.91 -20.87
N ASP A 329 -9.02 12.11 -21.48
CA ASP A 329 -10.41 12.40 -21.84
C ASP A 329 -11.34 12.42 -20.64
N ILE A 330 -11.02 11.69 -19.57
CA ILE A 330 -11.80 11.67 -18.33
C ILE A 330 -11.42 12.78 -17.35
N GLN A 331 -10.31 13.46 -17.56
CA GLN A 331 -9.82 14.54 -16.70
C GLN A 331 -10.40 15.91 -17.07
N TYR A 332 -10.13 16.94 -16.26
CA TYR A 332 -10.46 18.32 -16.61
C TYR A 332 -9.71 18.77 -17.86
N ASN A 333 -10.34 19.64 -18.62
CA ASN A 333 -9.79 20.17 -19.88
C ASN A 333 -9.11 21.55 -19.69
N SER A 334 -9.36 22.23 -18.60
CA SER A 334 -8.82 23.57 -18.34
C SER A 334 -8.71 23.91 -16.86
N LYS A 335 -8.15 25.05 -16.56
CA LYS A 335 -8.05 25.62 -15.19
C LYS A 335 -9.33 26.35 -14.75
N SER A 336 -10.40 26.34 -15.56
CA SER A 336 -11.62 27.09 -15.24
C SER A 336 -12.29 26.53 -13.98
N THR A 337 -12.89 27.42 -13.22
CA THR A 337 -13.68 27.08 -12.04
C THR A 337 -15.16 27.30 -12.34
N GLY A 338 -16.04 26.77 -11.52
CA GLY A 338 -17.49 26.93 -11.66
C GLY A 338 -18.25 26.31 -10.50
N GLY A 339 -19.57 26.46 -10.51
CA GLY A 339 -20.42 25.93 -9.44
C GLY A 339 -20.18 26.59 -8.07
N GLY A 340 -19.52 27.75 -8.01
CA GLY A 340 -19.12 28.42 -6.76
C GLY A 340 -17.93 27.72 -6.07
N CYS A 341 -17.12 26.96 -6.82
CA CYS A 341 -16.03 26.17 -6.28
C CYS A 341 -14.67 26.68 -6.78
N ASN A 342 -13.64 26.57 -5.95
CA ASN A 342 -12.23 26.67 -6.28
C ASN A 342 -11.66 25.31 -6.71
N LYS A 343 -10.44 25.34 -7.28
CA LYS A 343 -9.62 24.15 -7.52
C LYS A 343 -9.02 23.69 -6.18
N GLY A 344 -9.75 22.85 -5.45
CA GLY A 344 -9.31 22.32 -4.18
C GLY A 344 -8.35 21.16 -4.38
N HIS A 345 -7.15 21.25 -3.80
CA HIS A 345 -6.23 20.13 -3.74
C HIS A 345 -6.77 19.08 -2.75
N MET A 346 -6.60 17.82 -3.09
CA MET A 346 -6.74 16.73 -2.11
C MET A 346 -5.47 16.68 -1.25
N LEU A 347 -4.32 16.49 -1.85
CA LEU A 347 -3.02 16.62 -1.19
C LEU A 347 -2.46 18.01 -1.51
N GLY A 348 -2.25 18.82 -0.48
CA GLY A 348 -1.90 20.24 -0.61
C GLY A 348 -0.49 20.47 -1.18
N SER A 349 -0.31 21.59 -1.86
CA SER A 349 1.00 21.97 -2.43
C SER A 349 2.08 22.19 -1.36
N ALA A 350 1.74 22.77 -0.21
CA ALA A 350 2.67 22.98 0.90
C ALA A 350 3.21 21.66 1.47
N GLU A 351 2.45 20.60 1.34
CA GLU A 351 2.79 19.25 1.81
C GLU A 351 3.79 18.53 0.93
N ARG A 352 4.15 19.08 -0.24
CA ARG A 352 4.99 18.43 -1.27
C ARG A 352 5.99 19.41 -1.90
N LEU A 353 6.78 20.06 -1.07
CA LEU A 353 7.82 21.01 -1.48
C LEU A 353 9.23 20.37 -1.52
N SER A 354 9.36 19.06 -1.50
CA SER A 354 10.67 18.40 -1.50
C SER A 354 11.48 18.69 -2.77
N SER A 355 10.82 18.85 -3.92
CA SER A 355 11.41 19.36 -5.16
C SER A 355 10.34 20.03 -6.02
N THR A 356 10.79 20.86 -6.99
CA THR A 356 9.90 21.45 -8.00
C THR A 356 9.15 20.40 -8.80
N ALA A 357 9.82 19.29 -9.17
CA ALA A 357 9.22 18.23 -9.96
C ALA A 357 8.17 17.44 -9.15
N THR A 358 8.44 17.14 -7.88
CA THR A 358 7.48 16.52 -6.97
C THR A 358 6.28 17.44 -6.72
N ASN A 359 6.52 18.75 -6.53
CA ASN A 359 5.44 19.72 -6.35
C ASN A 359 4.54 19.87 -7.58
N LYS A 360 5.09 19.76 -8.81
CA LYS A 360 4.27 19.79 -10.03
C LYS A 360 3.22 18.68 -10.07
N GLN A 361 3.50 17.52 -9.51
CA GLN A 361 2.58 16.38 -9.54
C GLN A 361 1.31 16.63 -8.71
N VAL A 362 1.36 17.40 -7.62
CA VAL A 362 0.16 17.71 -6.83
C VAL A 362 -0.80 18.68 -7.54
N PHE A 363 -0.36 19.31 -8.65
CA PHE A 363 -1.21 20.12 -9.52
C PHE A 363 -1.84 19.34 -10.67
N TYR A 364 -1.66 18.02 -10.74
CA TYR A 364 -2.41 17.22 -11.69
C TYR A 364 -3.91 17.30 -11.38
N TYR A 365 -4.71 17.38 -12.44
CA TYR A 365 -6.17 17.50 -12.31
C TYR A 365 -6.78 16.32 -11.55
N THR A 366 -6.11 15.19 -11.52
CA THR A 366 -6.52 14.01 -10.73
C THR A 366 -6.39 14.20 -9.22
N ASN A 367 -5.63 15.20 -8.76
CA ASN A 367 -5.52 15.60 -7.35
C ASN A 367 -6.41 16.81 -6.99
N ILE A 368 -7.28 17.24 -7.91
CA ILE A 368 -8.11 18.45 -7.76
C ILE A 368 -9.58 18.06 -7.70
N ALA A 369 -10.28 18.57 -6.68
CA ALA A 369 -11.73 18.46 -6.54
C ALA A 369 -12.38 19.83 -6.46
N PRO A 370 -13.65 20.00 -6.90
CA PRO A 370 -14.40 21.23 -6.64
C PRO A 370 -14.61 21.41 -5.14
N GLN A 371 -14.19 22.54 -4.59
CA GLN A 371 -14.38 22.93 -3.18
C GLN A 371 -15.00 24.32 -3.11
N TYR A 372 -16.10 24.49 -2.35
CA TYR A 372 -16.77 25.79 -2.25
C TYR A 372 -15.81 26.91 -1.85
N SER A 373 -15.75 27.95 -2.68
CA SER A 373 -14.78 29.05 -2.53
C SER A 373 -14.97 29.86 -1.25
N ASP A 374 -16.20 30.09 -0.86
CA ASP A 374 -16.51 31.08 0.18
C ASP A 374 -16.53 30.48 1.60
N THR A 375 -16.89 29.21 1.72
CA THR A 375 -17.13 28.57 3.02
C THR A 375 -16.18 27.42 3.34
N PHE A 376 -15.57 26.80 2.33
CA PHE A 376 -14.86 25.52 2.49
C PHE A 376 -13.36 25.64 2.22
N ASN A 377 -12.96 26.20 1.08
CA ASN A 377 -11.57 26.19 0.56
C ASN A 377 -10.77 27.45 0.84
N THR A 378 -11.33 28.50 1.43
CA THR A 378 -10.59 29.75 1.69
C THR A 378 -10.07 29.81 3.12
N GLY A 379 -9.15 30.74 3.40
CA GLY A 379 -8.65 30.98 4.74
C GLY A 379 -9.79 31.11 5.76
N GLY A 380 -9.79 30.27 6.77
CA GLY A 380 -10.88 30.10 7.73
C GLY A 380 -12.09 29.32 7.23
N GLY A 381 -12.03 28.72 6.04
CA GLY A 381 -13.02 27.77 5.54
C GLY A 381 -12.97 26.45 6.31
N ALA A 382 -14.07 25.70 6.31
CA ALA A 382 -14.17 24.49 7.11
C ALA A 382 -13.12 23.43 6.76
N TRP A 383 -12.83 23.26 5.47
CA TRP A 383 -11.79 22.33 5.01
C TRP A 383 -10.39 22.86 5.29
N ASN A 384 -10.14 24.14 4.99
CA ASN A 384 -8.85 24.77 5.29
C ASN A 384 -8.50 24.67 6.78
N ASN A 385 -9.47 24.87 7.67
CA ASN A 385 -9.24 24.69 9.12
C ASN A 385 -8.92 23.24 9.49
N LEU A 386 -9.48 22.24 8.78
CA LEU A 386 -9.14 20.83 8.98
C LEU A 386 -7.74 20.52 8.41
N GLU A 387 -7.37 21.04 7.23
CA GLU A 387 -6.03 20.90 6.65
C GLU A 387 -4.96 21.44 7.61
N ASP A 388 -5.15 22.67 8.13
CA ASP A 388 -4.25 23.30 9.12
C ASP A 388 -4.13 22.44 10.39
N HIS A 389 -5.25 21.85 10.84
CA HIS A 389 -5.28 20.98 12.00
C HIS A 389 -4.50 19.68 11.75
N VAL A 390 -4.75 18.99 10.63
CA VAL A 390 -4.05 17.75 10.24
C VAL A 390 -2.56 17.99 10.02
N ASP A 391 -2.19 19.18 9.52
CA ASP A 391 -0.78 19.60 9.43
C ASP A 391 -0.08 19.61 10.80
N GLY A 392 -0.79 20.03 11.84
CA GLY A 392 -0.32 19.97 13.23
C GLY A 392 -0.11 18.54 13.76
N LEU A 393 -0.75 17.54 13.15
CA LEU A 393 -0.65 16.12 13.55
C LEU A 393 0.54 15.38 12.91
N VAL A 394 1.25 15.99 11.95
CA VAL A 394 2.41 15.40 11.29
C VAL A 394 3.52 15.14 12.32
N CYS A 395 4.05 13.94 12.31
CA CYS A 395 5.00 13.44 13.30
C CYS A 395 6.24 12.80 12.67
N SER A 396 7.26 12.53 13.48
CA SER A 396 8.54 11.95 13.03
C SER A 396 8.42 10.51 12.53
N ASP A 397 7.42 9.75 13.02
CA ASP A 397 7.16 8.38 12.57
C ASP A 397 6.31 8.31 11.28
N THR A 398 5.97 9.44 10.69
CA THR A 398 5.07 9.59 9.55
C THR A 398 3.58 9.45 9.92
N LEU A 399 2.80 10.43 9.51
CA LEU A 399 1.34 10.36 9.49
C LEU A 399 0.90 9.84 8.11
N TYR A 400 0.17 8.74 8.07
CA TYR A 400 -0.39 8.16 6.85
C TYR A 400 -1.81 8.68 6.66
N VAL A 401 -2.09 9.24 5.49
CA VAL A 401 -3.38 9.86 5.20
C VAL A 401 -4.04 9.27 3.96
N VAL A 402 -5.36 9.15 4.01
CA VAL A 402 -6.21 9.01 2.83
C VAL A 402 -7.21 10.15 2.85
N ILE A 403 -7.14 11.01 1.86
CA ILE A 403 -7.99 12.19 1.68
C ILE A 403 -9.01 11.83 0.62
N GLY A 404 -10.30 11.95 0.91
CA GLY A 404 -11.30 11.48 -0.05
C GLY A 404 -12.52 12.39 -0.22
N CYS A 405 -13.23 12.12 -1.30
CA CYS A 405 -14.51 12.71 -1.68
C CYS A 405 -15.63 11.69 -1.55
N TYR A 406 -16.80 12.15 -1.12
CA TYR A 406 -18.03 11.38 -1.10
C TYR A 406 -19.09 12.08 -1.95
N PHE A 407 -19.94 11.31 -2.62
CA PHE A 407 -20.84 11.86 -3.65
C PHE A 407 -22.31 11.54 -3.41
N GLU A 408 -22.64 10.78 -2.38
CA GLU A 408 -24.05 10.50 -2.00
C GLU A 408 -24.55 11.56 -1.01
N ASN A 409 -25.85 11.50 -0.62
CA ASN A 409 -26.37 12.41 0.38
C ASN A 409 -25.58 12.35 1.68
N PHE A 410 -25.20 13.48 2.21
CA PHE A 410 -24.45 13.57 3.47
C PHE A 410 -24.92 14.71 4.34
N SER A 411 -25.12 14.43 5.63
CA SER A 411 -25.51 15.40 6.64
C SER A 411 -24.71 15.19 7.92
N LYS A 412 -24.09 16.24 8.44
CA LYS A 412 -23.34 16.21 9.70
C LYS A 412 -23.24 17.62 10.29
N ASN A 413 -23.33 17.73 11.61
CA ASN A 413 -23.14 18.96 12.37
C ASN A 413 -23.99 20.16 11.85
N GLY A 414 -25.24 19.90 11.50
CA GLY A 414 -26.18 20.91 11.02
C GLY A 414 -26.02 21.31 9.55
N ALA A 415 -25.02 20.77 8.85
CA ALA A 415 -24.86 20.96 7.41
C ALA A 415 -25.36 19.74 6.63
N SER A 416 -25.91 19.96 5.44
CA SER A 416 -26.44 18.92 4.56
C SER A 416 -26.09 19.22 3.10
N ALA A 417 -25.66 18.20 2.36
CA ALA A 417 -25.35 18.29 0.95
C ALA A 417 -25.93 17.08 0.19
N SER A 418 -26.43 17.34 -1.01
CA SER A 418 -26.97 16.31 -1.91
C SER A 418 -26.17 16.28 -3.21
N PRO A 419 -26.15 15.13 -3.90
CA PRO A 419 -25.46 14.96 -5.19
C PRO A 419 -25.90 16.03 -6.19
N LYS A 420 -24.96 16.63 -6.88
CA LYS A 420 -25.20 17.53 -8.01
C LYS A 420 -24.03 17.52 -8.99
N THR A 421 -24.34 17.84 -10.22
CA THR A 421 -23.36 18.06 -11.30
C THR A 421 -23.15 19.54 -11.51
N ILE A 422 -21.92 19.94 -11.80
CA ILE A 422 -21.54 21.34 -12.05
C ILE A 422 -20.64 21.44 -13.28
N SER A 423 -20.59 22.61 -13.87
CA SER A 423 -19.54 22.96 -14.85
C SER A 423 -18.27 23.30 -14.09
N PHE A 424 -17.18 22.57 -14.35
CA PHE A 424 -15.90 22.74 -13.67
C PHE A 424 -14.76 22.18 -14.52
N GLY A 425 -13.59 22.81 -14.50
CA GLY A 425 -12.42 22.28 -15.22
C GLY A 425 -12.59 22.23 -16.76
N GLY A 426 -13.49 23.04 -17.34
CA GLY A 426 -13.83 22.98 -18.78
C GLY A 426 -14.71 21.78 -19.16
N ARG A 427 -15.39 21.16 -18.20
CA ARG A 427 -16.39 20.10 -18.36
C ARG A 427 -17.73 20.55 -17.80
N SER A 428 -18.84 20.00 -18.29
CA SER A 428 -20.20 20.29 -17.79
C SER A 428 -20.76 19.18 -16.90
N ASP A 429 -20.02 18.09 -16.71
CA ASP A 429 -20.46 16.83 -16.14
C ASP A 429 -19.67 16.41 -14.87
N VAL A 430 -19.09 17.38 -14.16
CA VAL A 430 -18.31 17.10 -12.95
C VAL A 430 -19.22 16.99 -11.74
N SER A 431 -19.15 15.88 -11.02
CA SER A 431 -19.85 15.72 -9.74
C SER A 431 -19.22 16.61 -8.66
N CYS A 432 -20.08 17.37 -7.96
CA CYS A 432 -19.64 18.15 -6.81
C CYS A 432 -19.68 17.26 -5.57
N PRO A 433 -18.58 17.04 -4.85
CA PRO A 433 -18.59 16.24 -3.64
C PRO A 433 -19.59 16.77 -2.60
N THR A 434 -20.16 15.88 -1.81
CA THR A 434 -21.07 16.20 -0.71
C THR A 434 -20.37 16.22 0.64
N MET A 435 -19.28 15.49 0.75
CA MET A 435 -18.40 15.41 1.92
C MET A 435 -16.96 15.24 1.49
N PHE A 436 -16.05 15.78 2.28
CA PHE A 436 -14.62 15.48 2.25
C PHE A 436 -14.20 14.83 3.57
N TYR A 437 -13.18 13.97 3.50
CA TYR A 437 -12.69 13.26 4.67
C TYR A 437 -11.17 13.08 4.67
N TYR A 438 -10.63 12.94 5.87
CA TYR A 438 -9.31 12.37 6.13
C TYR A 438 -9.48 11.06 6.87
N ALA A 439 -8.90 9.96 6.38
CA ALA A 439 -8.59 8.78 7.17
C ALA A 439 -7.12 8.86 7.58
N LEU A 440 -6.84 8.73 8.86
CA LEU A 440 -5.53 8.99 9.47
C LEU A 440 -5.03 7.76 10.22
N LEU A 441 -3.74 7.45 10.09
CA LEU A 441 -3.04 6.41 10.84
C LEU A 441 -1.64 6.90 11.21
N ARG A 442 -1.25 6.71 12.47
CA ARG A 442 0.12 6.93 12.96
C ARG A 442 0.43 6.07 14.18
N THR A 443 1.68 6.08 14.61
CA THR A 443 2.04 5.58 15.94
C THR A 443 1.51 6.55 17.03
N LYS A 444 1.12 6.03 18.18
CA LYS A 444 0.67 6.88 19.31
C LYS A 444 1.73 7.86 19.77
N LYS A 445 2.99 7.43 19.80
CA LYS A 445 4.10 8.28 20.24
C LYS A 445 4.53 9.31 19.21
N GLY A 446 4.34 9.03 17.91
CA GLY A 446 4.75 9.90 16.80
C GLY A 446 6.26 10.02 16.59
N ASN A 447 7.08 9.43 17.46
CA ASN A 447 8.55 9.44 17.41
C ASN A 447 9.16 8.13 17.93
N SER A 448 8.51 7.02 17.66
CA SER A 448 8.97 5.69 18.12
C SER A 448 10.12 5.13 17.29
N GLY A 449 10.31 5.63 16.05
CA GLY A 449 11.24 5.11 15.06
C GLY A 449 10.80 3.77 14.46
N LYS A 450 9.56 3.31 14.75
CA LYS A 450 9.00 2.07 14.22
C LYS A 450 8.17 2.34 12.97
N ARG A 451 8.18 1.41 12.03
CA ARG A 451 7.19 1.39 10.96
C ARG A 451 5.84 0.94 11.53
N VAL A 452 4.75 1.51 11.06
CA VAL A 452 3.40 1.17 11.54
C VAL A 452 3.03 -0.30 11.29
N GLN A 453 3.59 -0.93 10.27
CA GLN A 453 3.40 -2.35 9.99
C GLN A 453 4.00 -3.26 11.07
N ASP A 454 5.03 -2.79 11.79
CA ASP A 454 5.76 -3.54 12.80
C ASP A 454 5.25 -3.25 14.23
N CYS A 455 4.20 -2.42 14.34
CA CYS A 455 3.60 -2.02 15.61
C CYS A 455 2.46 -2.97 16.03
N SER A 456 2.30 -3.15 17.33
CA SER A 456 1.09 -3.72 17.94
C SER A 456 -0.08 -2.74 17.86
N ALA A 457 -1.31 -3.22 18.00
CA ALA A 457 -2.50 -2.36 18.03
C ALA A 457 -2.46 -1.31 19.15
N SER A 458 -1.82 -1.62 20.28
CA SER A 458 -1.66 -0.69 21.42
C SER A 458 -0.69 0.47 21.13
N GLU A 459 0.21 0.31 20.16
CA GLU A 459 1.18 1.32 19.74
C GLU A 459 0.63 2.21 18.61
N LEU A 460 -0.48 1.82 17.99
CA LEU A 460 -1.09 2.51 16.86
C LEU A 460 -2.34 3.29 17.27
N GLN A 461 -2.65 4.30 16.49
CA GLN A 461 -3.93 5.00 16.53
C GLN A 461 -4.36 5.37 15.11
N CYS A 462 -5.67 5.27 14.86
CA CYS A 462 -6.29 5.75 13.63
C CYS A 462 -7.66 6.35 13.91
N ALA A 463 -8.07 7.30 13.09
CA ALA A 463 -9.36 7.96 13.13
C ALA A 463 -9.70 8.58 11.77
N ALA A 464 -10.94 8.97 11.58
CA ALA A 464 -11.35 9.75 10.44
C ALA A 464 -12.00 11.07 10.87
N PHE A 465 -11.75 12.12 10.08
CA PHE A 465 -12.52 13.37 10.09
C PHE A 465 -13.38 13.43 8.83
N THR A 466 -14.62 13.83 8.98
CA THR A 466 -15.57 14.00 7.87
C THR A 466 -16.23 15.37 7.97
N ILE A 467 -16.12 16.17 6.91
CA ILE A 467 -16.73 17.50 6.85
C ILE A 467 -17.73 17.55 5.71
N CYS A 468 -18.98 17.89 6.02
CA CYS A 468 -19.98 18.16 5.00
C CYS A 468 -19.52 19.33 4.12
N HIS A 469 -19.58 19.18 2.79
CA HIS A 469 -19.10 20.21 1.87
C HIS A 469 -19.86 21.54 1.99
N LYS A 470 -21.07 21.52 2.58
CA LYS A 470 -21.89 22.71 2.89
C LYS A 470 -21.62 23.29 4.28
N MET A 471 -20.59 22.82 4.98
CA MET A 471 -20.24 23.35 6.29
C MET A 471 -19.94 24.84 6.21
N ALA A 472 -20.37 25.58 7.22
CA ALA A 472 -20.21 27.03 7.29
C ALA A 472 -18.73 27.42 7.46
N LYS A 473 -18.37 28.58 6.94
CA LYS A 473 -17.05 29.19 7.20
C LYS A 473 -16.85 29.40 8.70
N GLY A 474 -15.62 29.20 9.14
CA GLY A 474 -15.25 29.33 10.56
C GLY A 474 -15.39 28.03 11.37
N HIS A 475 -16.00 27.00 10.81
CA HIS A 475 -16.04 25.69 11.47
C HIS A 475 -14.63 25.18 11.72
N LYS A 476 -14.36 24.79 12.97
CA LYS A 476 -13.09 24.18 13.38
C LYS A 476 -13.30 22.69 13.66
N PRO A 477 -12.28 21.84 13.43
CA PRO A 477 -12.35 20.43 13.76
C PRO A 477 -12.72 20.19 15.22
N GLN A 478 -13.64 19.28 15.43
CA GLN A 478 -14.17 18.92 16.74
C GLN A 478 -14.53 17.43 16.80
N ALA A 479 -14.76 16.88 17.98
CA ALA A 479 -15.05 15.45 18.16
C ALA A 479 -16.28 14.99 17.34
N ALA A 480 -17.27 15.88 17.14
CA ALA A 480 -18.44 15.58 16.33
C ALA A 480 -18.13 15.44 14.82
N ASP A 481 -16.98 15.90 14.33
CA ASP A 481 -16.53 15.67 12.96
C ASP A 481 -15.86 14.31 12.78
N MET A 482 -15.53 13.64 13.88
CA MET A 482 -14.78 12.40 13.85
C MET A 482 -15.67 11.17 13.76
N MET A 483 -15.05 10.08 13.32
CA MET A 483 -15.59 8.73 13.35
C MET A 483 -14.44 7.72 13.35
N SER A 484 -14.74 6.47 13.66
CA SER A 484 -13.78 5.37 13.51
C SER A 484 -13.51 5.08 12.03
N ILE A 485 -12.37 4.45 11.75
CA ILE A 485 -12.06 3.99 10.38
C ILE A 485 -13.09 2.96 9.92
N ALA A 486 -13.55 2.06 10.79
CA ALA A 486 -14.57 1.07 10.45
C ALA A 486 -15.91 1.72 10.04
N GLU A 487 -16.32 2.82 10.71
CA GLU A 487 -17.52 3.59 10.30
C GLU A 487 -17.30 4.27 8.94
N LEU A 488 -16.11 4.83 8.69
CA LEU A 488 -15.78 5.42 7.40
C LEU A 488 -15.76 4.37 6.28
N GLU A 489 -15.20 3.17 6.53
CA GLU A 489 -15.24 2.03 5.60
C GLU A 489 -16.67 1.65 5.22
N LYS A 490 -17.56 1.56 6.22
CA LYS A 490 -18.97 1.27 5.99
C LYS A 490 -19.68 2.37 5.18
N LEU A 491 -19.33 3.64 5.41
CA LEU A 491 -19.92 4.78 4.72
C LEU A 491 -19.45 4.87 3.26
N THR A 492 -18.17 4.68 3.01
CA THR A 492 -17.54 4.93 1.69
C THR A 492 -17.43 3.68 0.83
N GLY A 493 -17.51 2.49 1.43
CA GLY A 493 -17.22 1.22 0.75
C GLY A 493 -15.72 0.98 0.45
N VAL A 494 -14.83 1.84 0.95
CA VAL A 494 -13.38 1.75 0.75
C VAL A 494 -12.74 1.14 1.99
N THR A 495 -11.90 0.12 1.83
CA THR A 495 -11.12 -0.46 2.95
C THR A 495 -9.79 0.25 3.09
N TYR A 496 -9.56 0.87 4.25
CA TYR A 496 -8.37 1.68 4.55
C TYR A 496 -7.31 0.87 5.31
N PHE A 497 -6.05 1.22 5.10
CA PHE A 497 -4.88 0.67 5.82
C PHE A 497 -4.79 -0.86 5.87
N PRO A 498 -5.14 -1.59 4.81
CA PRO A 498 -5.10 -3.06 4.82
C PRO A 498 -3.69 -3.62 5.03
N ASN A 499 -2.66 -2.83 4.65
CA ASN A 499 -1.25 -3.19 4.82
C ASN A 499 -0.73 -2.99 6.25
N VAL A 500 -1.58 -2.56 7.19
CA VAL A 500 -1.27 -2.41 8.61
C VAL A 500 -2.21 -3.30 9.42
N LYS A 501 -1.83 -4.57 9.54
CA LYS A 501 -2.65 -5.65 10.12
C LYS A 501 -3.25 -5.28 11.49
N ASN A 502 -2.51 -4.53 12.29
CA ASN A 502 -2.88 -4.19 13.67
C ASN A 502 -3.49 -2.79 13.80
N ALA A 503 -3.89 -2.13 12.69
CA ALA A 503 -4.54 -0.82 12.75
C ALA A 503 -5.85 -0.90 13.58
N PRO A 504 -6.02 -0.09 14.64
CA PRO A 504 -7.18 -0.15 15.54
C PRO A 504 -8.42 0.54 14.93
N LYS A 505 -8.95 -0.01 13.84
CA LYS A 505 -9.97 0.63 13.00
C LYS A 505 -11.33 0.83 13.67
N ALA A 506 -11.68 -0.01 14.65
CA ALA A 506 -13.00 0.00 15.28
C ALA A 506 -13.18 1.12 16.30
N THR A 507 -12.11 1.64 16.86
CA THR A 507 -12.15 2.61 17.96
C THR A 507 -11.13 3.72 17.78
N TYR A 508 -11.43 4.88 18.33
CA TYR A 508 -10.51 6.01 18.45
C TYR A 508 -10.79 6.78 19.73
N ASN A 509 -9.83 7.57 20.15
CA ASN A 509 -10.01 8.54 21.23
C ASN A 509 -9.87 9.94 20.63
N SER A 510 -10.92 10.76 20.67
CA SER A 510 -10.91 12.10 20.05
C SER A 510 -9.83 13.02 20.62
N SER A 511 -9.47 12.90 21.91
CA SER A 511 -8.43 13.72 22.52
C SER A 511 -7.00 13.45 21.98
N ASP A 512 -6.79 12.33 21.29
CA ASP A 512 -5.50 12.02 20.66
C ASP A 512 -5.33 12.73 19.30
N TRP A 513 -6.43 13.32 18.80
CA TRP A 513 -6.55 13.88 17.45
C TRP A 513 -7.01 15.35 17.40
N LEU A 514 -7.37 15.97 18.57
CA LEU A 514 -7.87 17.37 18.68
C LEU A 514 -6.95 18.28 19.48
#